data_79862bfc188c83a59353aa243f37317e
#
_entry.id   79862bfc188c83a59353aa243f37317e
#
_cell.length_a   1.000
_cell.length_b   1.000
_cell.length_c   1.000
_cell.angle_alpha   90.00
_cell.angle_beta   90.00
_cell.angle_gamma   90.00
#
_symmetry.space_group_name_H-M   'P 1'
#
loop_
_entity.id
_entity.type
_entity.pdbx_description
1 polymer ?
#
loop_
_entity_poly.entity_id
_entity_poly.type
_entity_poly.pdbx_seq_one_letter_code
_entity_poly.pdbx_strand_id
1 'polypeptide(L)'
;MPCSPLYIDRSRFGLRLRDLFFADGQGLPSSGIDLIHAVQSPTPGDGATDFYTSLIDLGRDEAELLEGISKGFRYEIRRAADKDGLVTQFTAALDAPALTRFADHYDAFAASKGIAPANRAKLTALAARQALVLAIVGDEEGRWLAAHLYLVDGRRARLYHSASTAADGADRQRVGRANKLLHWRALQHFKAEGLALYDMGGISMGEALKAIDDFKQSFGGELTREYNCLLPVSWKGRLALRVLRLAQAVRRFRGDPR
;
A
#
# COMPACT_ATOMS: atom_id res chain seq x y z
N MET A 1 10.81 20.73 -8.48
CA MET A 1 11.56 19.85 -9.43
C MET A 1 10.70 18.61 -9.65
N PRO A 2 10.62 18.03 -10.86
CA PRO A 2 9.91 16.76 -11.01
C PRO A 2 10.62 15.73 -10.14
N CYS A 3 9.89 15.12 -9.23
CA CYS A 3 10.41 14.06 -8.38
C CYS A 3 10.82 12.88 -9.28
N SER A 4 12.04 12.34 -9.09
CA SER A 4 12.46 11.18 -9.86
C SER A 4 11.50 10.01 -9.55
N PRO A 5 11.06 9.26 -10.57
CA PRO A 5 10.15 8.15 -10.37
C PRO A 5 10.69 7.14 -9.36
N LEU A 6 9.83 6.65 -8.48
CA LEU A 6 10.18 5.63 -7.51
C LEU A 6 10.27 4.26 -8.19
N TYR A 7 11.43 3.61 -8.09
CA TYR A 7 11.61 2.25 -8.58
C TYR A 7 12.61 1.46 -7.74
N ILE A 8 12.53 0.14 -7.84
CA ILE A 8 13.53 -0.80 -7.34
C ILE A 8 13.87 -1.83 -8.41
N ASP A 9 15.15 -2.19 -8.48
CA ASP A 9 15.63 -3.23 -9.40
C ASP A 9 15.79 -4.55 -8.64
N ARG A 10 15.43 -5.65 -9.30
CA ARG A 10 15.56 -7.01 -8.78
C ARG A 10 15.87 -7.99 -9.89
N SER A 11 16.38 -9.16 -9.53
CA SER A 11 16.62 -10.25 -10.49
C SER A 11 15.76 -11.46 -10.14
N ARG A 12 15.19 -12.09 -11.15
CA ARG A 12 14.41 -13.32 -10.99
C ARG A 12 14.53 -14.18 -12.25
N PHE A 13 14.86 -15.45 -12.09
CA PHE A 13 15.02 -16.39 -13.22
C PHE A 13 15.93 -15.89 -14.34
N GLY A 14 17.04 -15.22 -13.99
CA GLY A 14 18.00 -14.67 -14.96
C GLY A 14 17.53 -13.40 -15.67
N LEU A 15 16.35 -12.86 -15.33
CA LEU A 15 15.85 -11.59 -15.84
C LEU A 15 16.15 -10.47 -14.84
N ARG A 16 16.50 -9.30 -15.37
CA ARG A 16 16.58 -8.04 -14.61
C ARG A 16 15.25 -7.32 -14.70
N LEU A 17 14.62 -7.13 -13.56
CA LEU A 17 13.28 -6.58 -13.42
C LEU A 17 13.34 -5.24 -12.70
N ARG A 18 12.58 -4.27 -13.14
CA ARG A 18 12.34 -3.01 -12.43
C ARG A 18 10.88 -2.93 -12.00
N ASP A 19 10.63 -2.87 -10.70
CA ASP A 19 9.31 -2.48 -10.18
C ASP A 19 9.29 -0.94 -10.12
N LEU A 20 8.44 -0.34 -10.93
CA LEU A 20 8.23 1.11 -11.03
C LEU A 20 6.88 1.45 -10.39
N PHE A 21 6.81 2.50 -9.58
CA PHE A 21 5.60 2.86 -8.84
C PHE A 21 5.06 4.21 -9.31
N PHE A 22 3.74 4.28 -9.52
CA PHE A 22 2.96 5.50 -9.81
C PHE A 22 3.37 6.24 -11.10
N ALA A 23 4.04 5.55 -12.02
CA ALA A 23 4.53 6.12 -13.26
C ALA A 23 4.36 5.12 -14.42
N ASP A 24 4.28 5.64 -15.64
CA ASP A 24 4.09 4.84 -16.86
C ASP A 24 5.40 4.29 -17.49
N GLY A 25 6.53 4.68 -16.94
CA GLY A 25 7.85 4.24 -17.40
C GLY A 25 8.40 5.00 -18.62
N GLN A 26 7.69 6.00 -19.13
CA GLN A 26 8.20 6.81 -20.24
C GLN A 26 9.43 7.62 -19.80
N GLY A 27 10.45 7.65 -20.69
CA GLY A 27 11.68 8.42 -20.44
C GLY A 27 12.61 7.86 -19.37
N LEU A 28 12.32 6.71 -18.76
CA LEU A 28 13.21 6.09 -17.78
C LEU A 28 14.41 5.38 -18.44
N PRO A 29 15.62 5.51 -17.88
CA PRO A 29 16.74 4.69 -18.30
C PRO A 29 16.41 3.21 -18.14
N SER A 30 16.45 2.47 -19.21
CA SER A 30 16.14 1.03 -19.24
C SER A 30 17.35 0.14 -19.53
N SER A 31 18.54 0.74 -19.62
CA SER A 31 19.79 -0.01 -19.87
C SER A 31 19.99 -1.10 -18.83
N GLY A 32 20.20 -2.33 -19.30
CA GLY A 32 20.40 -3.48 -18.43
C GLY A 32 19.15 -4.04 -17.77
N ILE A 33 17.95 -3.53 -18.08
CA ILE A 33 16.66 -4.05 -17.61
C ILE A 33 16.02 -4.88 -18.73
N ASP A 34 15.41 -6.00 -18.35
CA ASP A 34 14.70 -6.86 -19.29
C ASP A 34 13.18 -6.58 -19.30
N LEU A 35 12.61 -6.29 -18.13
CA LEU A 35 11.17 -6.09 -17.94
C LEU A 35 10.92 -5.01 -16.88
N ILE A 36 10.03 -4.07 -17.17
CA ILE A 36 9.50 -3.11 -16.20
C ILE A 36 8.11 -3.58 -15.78
N HIS A 37 7.89 -3.70 -14.49
CA HIS A 37 6.59 -3.89 -13.87
C HIS A 37 6.12 -2.53 -13.33
N ALA A 38 5.32 -1.81 -14.09
CA ALA A 38 4.70 -0.57 -13.66
C ALA A 38 3.50 -0.91 -12.76
N VAL A 39 3.55 -0.42 -11.53
CA VAL A 39 2.54 -0.64 -10.48
C VAL A 39 1.79 0.66 -10.27
N GLN A 40 0.48 0.64 -10.44
CA GLN A 40 -0.38 1.84 -10.37
C GLN A 40 0.08 2.93 -11.35
N SER A 41 0.30 2.54 -12.60
CA SER A 41 0.53 3.49 -13.70
C SER A 41 -0.72 4.35 -13.93
N PRO A 42 -0.58 5.67 -14.13
CA PRO A 42 -1.71 6.53 -14.47
C PRO A 42 -2.27 6.25 -15.87
N THR A 43 -1.46 5.66 -16.75
CA THR A 43 -1.82 5.34 -18.13
C THR A 43 -1.75 3.83 -18.40
N PRO A 44 -2.67 3.28 -19.20
CA PRO A 44 -2.62 1.88 -19.58
C PRO A 44 -1.47 1.64 -20.57
N GLY A 45 -0.72 0.55 -20.32
CA GLY A 45 0.23 -0.02 -21.29
C GLY A 45 -0.37 -1.23 -22.01
N ASP A 46 0.38 -1.79 -22.98
CA ASP A 46 -0.04 -3.03 -23.66
C ASP A 46 -0.19 -4.20 -22.67
N GLY A 47 -1.35 -4.82 -22.62
CA GLY A 47 -1.67 -5.90 -21.69
C GLY A 47 -1.82 -5.46 -20.24
N ALA A 48 -2.16 -4.19 -20.02
CA ALA A 48 -2.46 -3.65 -18.69
C ALA A 48 -3.62 -4.40 -18.01
N THR A 49 -3.53 -4.49 -16.70
CA THR A 49 -4.64 -4.92 -15.84
C THR A 49 -5.11 -3.74 -15.00
N ASP A 50 -6.42 -3.62 -14.87
CA ASP A 50 -7.02 -2.58 -14.04
C ASP A 50 -6.59 -2.73 -12.58
N PHE A 51 -6.34 -1.61 -11.95
CA PHE A 51 -6.11 -1.48 -10.53
C PHE A 51 -6.97 -0.34 -10.00
N TYR A 52 -7.87 -0.63 -9.09
CA TYR A 52 -8.70 0.38 -8.46
C TYR A 52 -8.14 0.71 -7.08
N THR A 53 -8.12 2.00 -6.75
CA THR A 53 -7.69 2.50 -5.44
C THR A 53 -8.59 3.65 -5.00
N SER A 54 -8.56 3.99 -3.71
CA SER A 54 -9.26 5.15 -3.17
C SER A 54 -8.23 6.22 -2.82
N LEU A 55 -8.29 7.37 -3.53
CA LEU A 55 -7.39 8.50 -3.35
C LEU A 55 -8.06 9.63 -2.58
N ILE A 56 -7.36 10.18 -1.60
CA ILE A 56 -7.77 11.34 -0.82
C ILE A 56 -6.83 12.50 -1.17
N ASP A 57 -7.37 13.62 -1.62
CA ASP A 57 -6.63 14.84 -1.90
C ASP A 57 -6.26 15.53 -0.59
N LEU A 58 -4.95 15.59 -0.28
CA LEU A 58 -4.41 16.24 0.90
C LEU A 58 -4.28 17.77 0.75
N GLY A 59 -4.56 18.33 -0.43
CA GLY A 59 -4.67 19.78 -0.65
C GLY A 59 -5.88 20.40 0.05
N ARG A 60 -6.93 19.61 0.32
CA ARG A 60 -8.11 20.02 1.10
C ARG A 60 -7.71 20.41 2.52
N ASP A 61 -8.47 21.30 3.15
CA ASP A 61 -8.20 21.63 4.55
C ASP A 61 -8.55 20.48 5.52
N GLU A 62 -8.11 20.56 6.78
CA GLU A 62 -8.27 19.45 7.73
C GLU A 62 -9.75 19.24 8.12
N ALA A 63 -10.56 20.29 8.14
CA ALA A 63 -11.98 20.18 8.41
C ALA A 63 -12.70 19.47 7.27
N GLU A 64 -12.39 19.81 6.02
CA GLU A 64 -12.92 19.11 4.83
C GLU A 64 -12.50 17.64 4.76
N LEU A 65 -11.25 17.34 5.12
CA LEU A 65 -10.77 15.94 5.21
C LEU A 65 -11.57 15.17 6.27
N LEU A 66 -11.79 15.77 7.43
CA LEU A 66 -12.56 15.15 8.50
C LEU A 66 -14.04 14.98 8.10
N GLU A 67 -14.66 15.97 7.45
CA GLU A 67 -16.03 15.87 6.96
C GLU A 67 -16.22 14.79 5.91
N GLY A 68 -15.23 14.54 5.07
CA GLY A 68 -15.20 13.45 4.11
C GLY A 68 -15.27 12.07 4.76
N ILE A 69 -14.82 11.91 6.01
CA ILE A 69 -14.89 10.65 6.75
C ILE A 69 -16.33 10.39 7.21
N SER A 70 -16.80 9.17 7.10
CA SER A 70 -18.15 8.78 7.54
C SER A 70 -18.43 9.16 9.01
N LYS A 71 -19.68 9.53 9.33
CA LYS A 71 -20.07 9.97 10.70
C LYS A 71 -19.68 8.95 11.78
N GLY A 72 -19.87 7.66 11.52
CA GLY A 72 -19.53 6.60 12.46
C GLY A 72 -18.02 6.54 12.72
N PHE A 73 -17.20 6.66 11.68
CA PHE A 73 -15.73 6.65 11.82
C PHE A 73 -15.24 7.90 12.55
N ARG A 74 -15.79 9.09 12.27
CA ARG A 74 -15.46 10.31 13.02
C ARG A 74 -15.71 10.16 14.52
N TYR A 75 -16.84 9.57 14.90
CA TYR A 75 -17.14 9.29 16.30
C TYR A 75 -16.11 8.34 16.93
N GLU A 76 -15.79 7.24 16.24
CA GLU A 76 -14.82 6.27 16.75
C GLU A 76 -13.40 6.84 16.83
N ILE A 77 -12.98 7.68 15.86
CA ILE A 77 -11.69 8.38 15.86
C ILE A 77 -11.59 9.31 17.08
N ARG A 78 -12.62 10.13 17.33
CA ARG A 78 -12.66 11.02 18.51
C ARG A 78 -12.58 10.23 19.80
N ARG A 79 -13.38 9.16 19.90
CA ARG A 79 -13.37 8.29 21.08
C ARG A 79 -11.99 7.67 21.31
N ALA A 80 -11.34 7.20 20.24
CA ALA A 80 -10.00 6.64 20.32
C ALA A 80 -8.97 7.68 20.81
N ALA A 81 -9.02 8.90 20.27
CA ALA A 81 -8.14 9.99 20.65
C ALA A 81 -8.33 10.43 22.10
N ASP A 82 -9.59 10.49 22.60
CA ASP A 82 -9.93 11.11 23.88
C ASP A 82 -9.96 10.11 25.05
N LYS A 83 -10.24 8.82 24.78
CA LYS A 83 -10.62 7.87 25.83
C LYS A 83 -9.79 6.57 25.86
N ASP A 84 -9.13 6.19 24.75
CA ASP A 84 -8.53 4.86 24.66
C ASP A 84 -7.04 4.85 25.08
N GLY A 85 -6.43 5.99 25.48
CA GLY A 85 -5.03 6.08 25.91
C GLY A 85 -4.06 5.59 24.80
N LEU A 86 -4.23 6.13 23.58
CA LEU A 86 -3.49 5.66 22.42
C LEU A 86 -2.37 6.63 22.04
N VAL A 87 -1.20 6.07 21.76
CA VAL A 87 -0.03 6.80 21.27
C VAL A 87 0.22 6.44 19.80
N THR A 88 0.43 7.45 18.95
CA THR A 88 0.78 7.26 17.54
C THR A 88 2.20 7.71 17.26
N GLN A 89 2.91 6.95 16.44
CA GLN A 89 4.29 7.25 16.06
C GLN A 89 4.47 7.05 14.56
N PHE A 90 5.25 7.94 13.92
CA PHE A 90 5.65 7.87 12.52
C PHE A 90 7.17 7.81 12.42
N THR A 91 7.68 6.90 11.60
CA THR A 91 9.11 6.69 11.37
C THR A 91 9.39 6.59 9.89
N ALA A 92 10.11 7.55 9.31
CA ALA A 92 10.46 7.57 7.90
C ALA A 92 11.78 6.86 7.59
N ALA A 93 12.81 7.04 8.40
CA ALA A 93 14.10 6.38 8.21
C ALA A 93 14.09 5.01 8.91
N LEU A 94 13.56 3.99 8.24
CA LEU A 94 13.48 2.63 8.80
C LEU A 94 14.84 1.93 8.76
N ASP A 95 15.38 1.61 9.92
CA ASP A 95 16.51 0.70 10.06
C ASP A 95 16.09 -0.77 9.92
N ALA A 96 17.07 -1.66 9.82
CA ALA A 96 16.80 -3.09 9.65
C ALA A 96 16.03 -3.70 10.84
N PRO A 97 16.30 -3.36 12.13
CA PRO A 97 15.49 -3.81 13.25
C PRO A 97 14.03 -3.38 13.20
N ALA A 98 13.74 -2.12 12.90
CA ALA A 98 12.37 -1.61 12.79
C ALA A 98 11.61 -2.30 11.65
N LEU A 99 12.27 -2.48 10.50
CA LEU A 99 11.69 -3.17 9.35
C LEU A 99 11.41 -4.65 9.65
N THR A 100 12.31 -5.33 10.36
CA THR A 100 12.12 -6.71 10.78
C THR A 100 10.96 -6.84 11.76
N ARG A 101 10.89 -5.97 12.78
CA ARG A 101 9.79 -5.96 13.75
C ARG A 101 8.43 -5.74 13.06
N PHE A 102 8.37 -4.81 12.10
CA PHE A 102 7.14 -4.61 11.32
C PHE A 102 6.79 -5.86 10.50
N ALA A 103 7.77 -6.47 9.80
CA ALA A 103 7.54 -7.64 8.97
C ALA A 103 7.05 -8.84 9.81
N ASP A 104 7.60 -9.06 11.00
CA ASP A 104 7.15 -10.10 11.93
C ASP A 104 5.71 -9.86 12.40
N HIS A 105 5.37 -8.61 12.75
CA HIS A 105 4.01 -8.23 13.12
C HIS A 105 3.02 -8.44 11.97
N TYR A 106 3.40 -8.03 10.75
CA TYR A 106 2.58 -8.24 9.57
C TYR A 106 2.43 -9.74 9.22
N ASP A 107 3.48 -10.53 9.32
CA ASP A 107 3.47 -11.97 9.01
C ASP A 107 2.53 -12.74 9.96
N ALA A 108 2.50 -12.37 11.26
CA ALA A 108 1.55 -12.93 12.22
C ALA A 108 0.09 -12.58 11.85
N PHE A 109 -0.16 -11.32 11.47
CA PHE A 109 -1.47 -10.90 10.95
C PHE A 109 -1.82 -11.64 9.65
N ALA A 110 -0.90 -11.72 8.70
CA ALA A 110 -1.10 -12.38 7.42
C ALA A 110 -1.46 -13.87 7.59
N ALA A 111 -0.76 -14.57 8.48
CA ALA A 111 -1.07 -15.96 8.84
C ALA A 111 -2.49 -16.12 9.39
N SER A 112 -2.95 -15.19 10.26
CA SER A 112 -4.32 -15.21 10.80
C SER A 112 -5.40 -14.96 9.74
N LYS A 113 -5.04 -14.35 8.61
CA LYS A 113 -5.96 -14.01 7.50
C LYS A 113 -5.79 -14.91 6.28
N GLY A 114 -4.84 -15.85 6.28
CA GLY A 114 -4.55 -16.70 5.13
C GLY A 114 -4.04 -15.94 3.92
N ILE A 115 -3.36 -14.80 4.12
CA ILE A 115 -2.76 -14.00 3.05
C ILE A 115 -1.23 -14.15 3.04
N ALA A 116 -0.61 -13.73 1.94
CA ALA A 116 0.84 -13.87 1.77
C ALA A 116 1.63 -13.03 2.80
N PRO A 117 2.75 -13.54 3.33
CA PRO A 117 3.64 -12.81 4.22
C PRO A 117 4.33 -11.65 3.50
N ALA A 118 4.98 -10.79 4.27
CA ALA A 118 5.75 -9.66 3.75
C ALA A 118 6.92 -10.12 2.86
N ASN A 119 7.06 -9.49 1.71
CA ASN A 119 8.26 -9.68 0.87
C ASN A 119 9.43 -8.88 1.44
N ARG A 120 10.18 -9.47 2.37
CA ARG A 120 11.26 -8.81 3.10
C ARG A 120 12.32 -8.22 2.17
N ALA A 121 12.71 -8.93 1.11
CA ALA A 121 13.68 -8.43 0.14
C ALA A 121 13.18 -7.14 -0.56
N LYS A 122 11.89 -7.11 -0.91
CA LYS A 122 11.27 -5.93 -1.50
C LYS A 122 11.18 -4.76 -0.51
N LEU A 123 10.83 -5.05 0.75
CA LEU A 123 10.78 -4.04 1.80
C LEU A 123 12.18 -3.45 2.06
N THR A 124 13.22 -4.28 2.15
CA THR A 124 14.60 -3.81 2.29
C THR A 124 15.04 -2.91 1.13
N ALA A 125 14.72 -3.30 -0.11
CA ALA A 125 15.04 -2.49 -1.28
C ALA A 125 14.31 -1.13 -1.28
N LEU A 126 13.04 -1.09 -0.84
CA LEU A 126 12.27 0.15 -0.71
C LEU A 126 12.78 1.03 0.46
N ALA A 127 13.15 0.43 1.59
CA ALA A 127 13.75 1.14 2.72
C ALA A 127 15.09 1.78 2.34
N ALA A 128 15.94 1.09 1.58
CA ALA A 128 17.18 1.63 1.04
C ALA A 128 16.97 2.85 0.12
N ARG A 129 15.77 3.00 -0.46
CA ARG A 129 15.35 4.17 -1.26
C ARG A 129 14.68 5.26 -0.42
N GLN A 130 14.60 5.07 0.92
CA GLN A 130 13.86 5.94 1.83
C GLN A 130 12.39 6.14 1.42
N ALA A 131 11.81 5.12 0.77
CA ALA A 131 10.46 5.15 0.21
C ALA A 131 9.40 4.58 1.16
N LEU A 132 9.77 4.27 2.41
CA LEU A 132 8.84 3.69 3.38
C LEU A 132 8.68 4.59 4.61
N VAL A 133 7.43 4.73 5.04
CA VAL A 133 7.08 5.34 6.33
C VAL A 133 6.27 4.33 7.13
N LEU A 134 6.73 4.02 8.33
CA LEU A 134 6.03 3.17 9.30
C LEU A 134 5.23 4.05 10.25
N ALA A 135 3.93 3.83 10.30
CA ALA A 135 3.02 4.43 11.27
C ALA A 135 2.50 3.34 12.22
N ILE A 136 2.52 3.63 13.51
CA ILE A 136 2.12 2.72 14.57
C ILE A 136 1.13 3.43 15.47
N VAL A 137 0.13 2.70 15.94
CA VAL A 137 -0.68 3.06 17.09
C VAL A 137 -0.60 1.97 18.14
N GLY A 138 -0.28 2.36 19.35
CA GLY A 138 -0.14 1.44 20.48
C GLY A 138 -0.74 2.01 21.76
N ASP A 139 -0.66 1.23 22.84
CA ASP A 139 -0.96 1.68 24.18
C ASP A 139 0.26 2.34 24.85
N GLU A 140 0.06 2.86 26.04
CA GLU A 140 1.11 3.51 26.84
C GLU A 140 2.25 2.55 27.24
N GLU A 141 1.97 1.24 27.28
CA GLU A 141 2.96 0.19 27.54
C GLU A 141 3.78 -0.17 26.28
N GLY A 142 3.51 0.47 25.13
CA GLY A 142 4.24 0.26 23.86
C GLY A 142 3.83 -1.00 23.09
N ARG A 143 2.69 -1.62 23.43
CA ARG A 143 2.11 -2.72 22.65
C ARG A 143 1.45 -2.17 21.41
N TRP A 144 1.80 -2.69 20.25
CA TRP A 144 1.18 -2.29 18.98
C TRP A 144 -0.24 -2.82 18.87
N LEU A 145 -1.20 -1.95 18.59
CA LEU A 145 -2.58 -2.30 18.29
C LEU A 145 -2.84 -2.34 16.78
N ALA A 146 -2.24 -1.40 16.05
CA ALA A 146 -2.18 -1.46 14.60
C ALA A 146 -0.87 -0.82 14.08
N ALA A 147 -0.42 -1.29 12.92
CA ALA A 147 0.74 -0.77 12.22
C ALA A 147 0.46 -0.69 10.73
N HIS A 148 0.81 0.45 10.12
CA HIS A 148 0.70 0.71 8.70
C HIS A 148 2.08 1.00 8.12
N LEU A 149 2.40 0.35 7.02
CA LEU A 149 3.58 0.68 6.23
C LEU A 149 3.12 1.38 4.96
N TYR A 150 3.58 2.61 4.78
CA TYR A 150 3.28 3.42 3.60
C TYR A 150 4.43 3.40 2.62
N LEU A 151 4.11 3.33 1.33
CA LEU A 151 5.04 3.58 0.24
C LEU A 151 4.89 5.04 -0.18
N VAL A 152 5.99 5.80 -0.17
CA VAL A 152 5.98 7.24 -0.48
C VAL A 152 6.93 7.56 -1.64
N ASP A 153 6.51 8.46 -2.54
CA ASP A 153 7.28 8.92 -3.69
C ASP A 153 7.53 10.44 -3.69
N GLY A 154 7.24 11.11 -2.56
CA GLY A 154 7.30 12.57 -2.40
C GLY A 154 6.04 13.31 -2.84
N ARG A 155 5.09 12.66 -3.49
CA ARG A 155 3.78 13.21 -3.85
C ARG A 155 2.62 12.44 -3.22
N ARG A 156 2.76 11.11 -3.14
CA ARG A 156 1.74 10.16 -2.71
C ARG A 156 2.24 9.36 -1.51
N ALA A 157 1.41 9.15 -0.52
CA ALA A 157 1.57 8.15 0.53
C ALA A 157 0.54 7.04 0.32
N ARG A 158 0.99 5.87 -0.14
CA ARG A 158 0.14 4.70 -0.35
C ARG A 158 0.22 3.73 0.82
N LEU A 159 -0.92 3.34 1.38
CA LEU A 159 -1.00 2.22 2.31
C LEU A 159 -0.54 0.93 1.62
N TYR A 160 0.69 0.51 1.93
CA TYR A 160 1.33 -0.63 1.28
C TYR A 160 1.04 -1.94 2.02
N HIS A 161 1.16 -1.91 3.35
CA HIS A 161 0.74 -2.98 4.25
C HIS A 161 0.03 -2.40 5.47
N SER A 162 -0.97 -3.12 5.97
CA SER A 162 -1.69 -2.79 7.19
C SER A 162 -1.86 -4.06 8.02
N ALA A 163 -1.55 -4.00 9.30
CA ALA A 163 -1.74 -5.09 10.24
C ALA A 163 -2.34 -4.58 11.53
N SER A 164 -3.26 -5.36 12.09
CA SER A 164 -3.84 -5.11 13.41
C SER A 164 -3.58 -6.32 14.31
N THR A 165 -3.34 -6.08 15.59
CA THR A 165 -3.17 -7.15 16.56
C THR A 165 -4.48 -7.95 16.70
N ALA A 166 -4.37 -9.28 16.77
CA ALA A 166 -5.51 -10.12 17.06
C ALA A 166 -6.04 -9.82 18.48
N ALA A 167 -7.34 -9.63 18.58
CA ALA A 167 -8.00 -9.33 19.86
C ALA A 167 -9.46 -9.80 19.83
N ASP A 168 -10.04 -10.05 21.00
CA ASP A 168 -11.40 -10.48 21.18
C ASP A 168 -12.20 -9.47 22.04
N GLY A 169 -13.52 -9.53 21.98
CA GLY A 169 -14.43 -8.75 22.82
C GLY A 169 -14.19 -7.24 22.76
N ALA A 170 -14.06 -6.60 23.92
CA ALA A 170 -13.85 -5.15 24.06
C ALA A 170 -12.52 -4.68 23.45
N ASP A 171 -11.49 -5.50 23.52
CA ASP A 171 -10.18 -5.22 22.92
C ASP A 171 -10.26 -5.18 21.40
N ARG A 172 -11.09 -6.02 20.78
CA ARG A 172 -11.33 -5.98 19.32
C ARG A 172 -11.90 -4.63 18.88
N GLN A 173 -12.84 -4.07 19.67
CA GLN A 173 -13.39 -2.74 19.36
C GLN A 173 -12.32 -1.65 19.52
N ARG A 174 -11.49 -1.71 20.57
CA ARG A 174 -10.38 -0.78 20.80
C ARG A 174 -9.36 -0.85 19.64
N VAL A 175 -8.96 -2.04 19.20
CA VAL A 175 -8.09 -2.25 18.04
C VAL A 175 -8.72 -1.67 16.76
N GLY A 176 -10.02 -1.88 16.54
CA GLY A 176 -10.73 -1.30 15.39
C GLY A 176 -10.75 0.23 15.42
N ARG A 177 -10.94 0.85 16.58
CA ARG A 177 -10.86 2.31 16.75
C ARG A 177 -9.44 2.82 16.59
N ALA A 178 -8.45 2.12 17.14
CA ALA A 178 -7.04 2.43 16.98
C ALA A 178 -6.62 2.46 15.52
N ASN A 179 -7.04 1.47 14.72
CA ASN A 179 -6.78 1.44 13.29
C ASN A 179 -7.37 2.65 12.54
N LYS A 180 -8.62 3.07 12.89
CA LYS A 180 -9.24 4.28 12.30
C LYS A 180 -8.51 5.56 12.72
N LEU A 181 -8.11 5.65 13.99
CA LEU A 181 -7.30 6.77 14.48
C LEU A 181 -5.96 6.85 13.73
N LEU A 182 -5.30 5.71 13.50
CA LEU A 182 -4.03 5.68 12.78
C LEU A 182 -4.16 6.20 11.34
N HIS A 183 -5.24 5.85 10.62
CA HIS A 183 -5.53 6.43 9.31
C HIS A 183 -5.73 7.94 9.38
N TRP A 184 -6.50 8.43 10.35
CA TRP A 184 -6.70 9.87 10.52
C TRP A 184 -5.39 10.60 10.83
N ARG A 185 -4.58 10.08 11.74
CA ARG A 185 -3.27 10.64 12.06
C ARG A 185 -2.31 10.60 10.87
N ALA A 186 -2.41 9.57 10.03
CA ALA A 186 -1.62 9.47 8.81
C ALA A 186 -2.04 10.53 7.76
N LEU A 187 -3.33 10.81 7.60
CA LEU A 187 -3.80 11.92 6.75
C LEU A 187 -3.21 13.26 7.21
N GLN A 188 -3.28 13.54 8.52
CA GLN A 188 -2.69 14.75 9.11
C GLN A 188 -1.17 14.82 8.91
N HIS A 189 -0.47 13.72 9.18
CA HIS A 189 0.99 13.63 9.04
C HIS A 189 1.44 13.89 7.60
N PHE A 190 0.90 13.16 6.63
CA PHE A 190 1.31 13.31 5.24
C PHE A 190 0.90 14.64 4.61
N LYS A 191 -0.21 15.24 5.06
CA LYS A 191 -0.57 16.61 4.72
C LYS A 191 0.47 17.60 5.27
N ALA A 192 0.89 17.47 6.51
CA ALA A 192 1.91 18.31 7.12
C ALA A 192 3.29 18.17 6.44
N GLU A 193 3.62 16.96 5.95
CA GLU A 193 4.80 16.70 5.14
C GLU A 193 4.69 17.22 3.68
N GLY A 194 3.55 17.82 3.31
CA GLY A 194 3.36 18.43 1.99
C GLY A 194 3.05 17.44 0.86
N LEU A 195 2.67 16.21 1.15
CA LEU A 195 2.22 15.27 0.13
C LEU A 195 0.86 15.69 -0.43
N ALA A 196 0.65 15.43 -1.72
CA ALA A 196 -0.60 15.78 -2.39
C ALA A 196 -1.70 14.72 -2.22
N LEU A 197 -1.34 13.44 -2.12
CA LEU A 197 -2.29 12.34 -2.16
C LEU A 197 -2.05 11.33 -1.04
N TYR A 198 -3.14 10.93 -0.39
CA TYR A 198 -3.18 9.75 0.46
C TYR A 198 -3.93 8.63 -0.27
N ASP A 199 -3.31 7.47 -0.39
CA ASP A 199 -3.81 6.33 -1.14
C ASP A 199 -4.12 5.17 -0.18
N MET A 200 -5.40 4.81 -0.08
CA MET A 200 -5.89 3.72 0.79
C MET A 200 -5.47 2.32 0.28
N GLY A 201 -4.76 2.26 -0.85
CA GLY A 201 -4.40 1.00 -1.50
C GLY A 201 -5.57 0.33 -2.23
N GLY A 202 -5.30 -0.83 -2.82
CA GLY A 202 -6.21 -1.50 -3.74
C GLY A 202 -7.63 -1.70 -3.22
N ILE A 203 -8.60 -1.45 -4.11
CA ILE A 203 -10.03 -1.76 -3.96
C ILE A 203 -10.31 -2.94 -4.88
N SER A 204 -10.94 -4.00 -4.36
CA SER A 204 -11.11 -5.26 -5.10
C SER A 204 -12.25 -5.23 -6.11
N MET A 205 -13.23 -4.37 -5.91
CA MET A 205 -14.49 -4.31 -6.69
C MET A 205 -15.30 -5.62 -6.62
N GLY A 206 -14.95 -6.54 -5.72
CA GLY A 206 -15.58 -7.86 -5.58
C GLY A 206 -16.29 -8.05 -4.24
N GLU A 207 -17.36 -8.84 -4.22
CA GLU A 207 -18.17 -9.11 -3.02
C GLU A 207 -17.35 -9.73 -1.88
N ALA A 208 -16.35 -10.57 -2.19
CA ALA A 208 -15.54 -11.25 -1.17
C ALA A 208 -14.75 -10.29 -0.25
N LEU A 209 -14.38 -9.09 -0.73
CA LEU A 209 -13.63 -8.09 0.00
C LEU A 209 -14.42 -6.80 0.25
N LYS A 210 -15.72 -6.82 0.02
CA LYS A 210 -16.61 -5.65 0.13
C LYS A 210 -16.46 -4.93 1.47
N ALA A 211 -16.38 -5.64 2.58
CA ALA A 211 -16.21 -5.03 3.91
C ALA A 211 -14.88 -4.24 4.05
N ILE A 212 -13.83 -4.69 3.37
CA ILE A 212 -12.54 -3.99 3.33
C ILE A 212 -12.63 -2.76 2.43
N ASP A 213 -13.30 -2.91 1.29
CA ASP A 213 -13.51 -1.83 0.34
C ASP A 213 -14.40 -0.72 0.93
N ASP A 214 -15.52 -1.09 1.60
CA ASP A 214 -16.40 -0.17 2.32
C ASP A 214 -15.65 0.56 3.45
N PHE A 215 -14.78 -0.16 4.19
CA PHE A 215 -13.92 0.45 5.22
C PHE A 215 -13.03 1.55 4.61
N LYS A 216 -12.36 1.28 3.49
CA LYS A 216 -11.48 2.25 2.83
C LYS A 216 -12.26 3.44 2.29
N GLN A 217 -13.40 3.20 1.66
CA GLN A 217 -14.25 4.27 1.12
C GLN A 217 -14.87 5.15 2.22
N SER A 218 -15.04 4.62 3.45
CA SER A 218 -15.52 5.39 4.61
C SER A 218 -14.58 6.54 5.02
N PHE A 219 -13.37 6.62 4.47
CA PHE A 219 -12.46 7.74 4.66
C PHE A 219 -12.64 8.87 3.63
N GLY A 220 -13.61 8.75 2.70
CA GLY A 220 -14.00 9.84 1.79
C GLY A 220 -13.07 10.04 0.60
N GLY A 221 -12.32 9.01 0.24
CA GLY A 221 -11.49 9.02 -0.96
C GLY A 221 -12.29 8.81 -2.24
N GLU A 222 -11.75 9.31 -3.36
CA GLU A 222 -12.29 9.10 -4.70
C GLU A 222 -11.80 7.76 -5.25
N LEU A 223 -12.74 6.95 -5.77
CA LEU A 223 -12.41 5.71 -6.46
C LEU A 223 -11.72 6.02 -7.79
N THR A 224 -10.46 5.67 -7.89
CA THR A 224 -9.61 5.97 -9.04
C THR A 224 -9.15 4.69 -9.72
N ARG A 225 -9.21 4.66 -11.05
CA ARG A 225 -8.69 3.58 -11.87
C ARG A 225 -7.27 3.90 -12.30
N GLU A 226 -6.37 3.00 -12.02
CA GLU A 226 -4.97 2.98 -12.44
C GLU A 226 -4.66 1.61 -13.07
N TYR A 227 -3.41 1.36 -13.46
CA TYR A 227 -3.07 0.18 -14.24
C TYR A 227 -1.80 -0.48 -13.72
N ASN A 228 -1.79 -1.81 -13.73
CA ASN A 228 -0.55 -2.57 -13.59
C ASN A 228 -0.13 -3.09 -14.97
N CYS A 229 1.10 -2.78 -15.38
CA CYS A 229 1.62 -3.09 -16.71
C CYS A 229 2.92 -3.87 -16.63
N LEU A 230 3.12 -4.79 -17.57
CA LEU A 230 4.40 -5.47 -17.80
C LEU A 230 4.98 -5.00 -19.12
N LEU A 231 6.02 -4.19 -19.09
CA LEU A 231 6.64 -3.55 -20.26
C LEU A 231 7.96 -4.26 -20.58
N PRO A 232 8.04 -5.05 -21.66
CA PRO A 232 9.28 -5.70 -22.07
C PRO A 232 10.24 -4.69 -22.73
N VAL A 233 11.46 -4.59 -22.19
CA VAL A 233 12.48 -3.62 -22.63
C VAL A 233 13.54 -4.31 -23.50
N SER A 234 13.83 -5.60 -23.24
CA SER A 234 14.79 -6.39 -24.01
C SER A 234 14.13 -7.53 -24.78
N TRP A 235 14.89 -8.22 -25.63
CA TRP A 235 14.40 -9.44 -26.27
C TRP A 235 14.09 -10.56 -25.26
N LYS A 236 14.88 -10.66 -24.17
CA LYS A 236 14.63 -11.60 -23.06
C LYS A 236 13.29 -11.29 -22.36
N GLY A 237 13.03 -10.00 -22.11
CA GLY A 237 11.76 -9.54 -21.54
C GLY A 237 10.57 -9.86 -22.45
N ARG A 238 10.71 -9.67 -23.77
CA ARG A 238 9.67 -10.05 -24.74
C ARG A 238 9.38 -11.54 -24.75
N LEU A 239 10.44 -12.36 -24.70
CA LEU A 239 10.27 -13.83 -24.63
C LEU A 239 9.59 -14.26 -23.34
N ALA A 240 10.03 -13.73 -22.19
CA ALA A 240 9.46 -14.02 -20.88
C ALA A 240 7.97 -13.65 -20.82
N LEU A 241 7.59 -12.49 -21.36
CA LEU A 241 6.19 -12.07 -21.41
C LEU A 241 5.33 -12.98 -22.30
N ARG A 242 5.86 -13.42 -23.44
CA ARG A 242 5.16 -14.42 -24.29
C ARG A 242 4.92 -15.73 -23.57
N VAL A 243 5.93 -16.26 -22.88
CA VAL A 243 5.81 -17.50 -22.08
C VAL A 243 4.78 -17.32 -20.98
N LEU A 244 4.79 -16.18 -20.27
CA LEU A 244 3.81 -15.88 -19.23
C LEU A 244 2.39 -15.83 -19.77
N ARG A 245 2.15 -15.16 -20.90
CA ARG A 245 0.84 -15.06 -21.57
C ARG A 245 0.34 -16.44 -22.01
N LEU A 246 1.21 -17.28 -22.57
CA LEU A 246 0.86 -18.66 -22.94
C LEU A 246 0.49 -19.49 -21.73
N ALA A 247 1.28 -19.44 -20.65
CA ALA A 247 0.98 -20.15 -19.42
C ALA A 247 -0.37 -19.72 -18.79
N GLN A 248 -0.69 -18.41 -18.83
CA GLN A 248 -1.98 -17.91 -18.38
C GLN A 248 -3.15 -18.39 -19.26
N ALA A 249 -2.96 -18.41 -20.58
CA ALA A 249 -3.96 -18.93 -21.51
C ALA A 249 -4.25 -20.42 -21.25
N VAL A 250 -3.22 -21.24 -21.07
CA VAL A 250 -3.37 -22.68 -20.76
C VAL A 250 -4.11 -22.90 -19.44
N ARG A 251 -3.81 -22.12 -18.38
CA ARG A 251 -4.53 -22.20 -17.10
C ARG A 251 -6.01 -21.87 -17.24
N ARG A 252 -6.34 -20.80 -18.01
CA ARG A 252 -7.76 -20.45 -18.29
C ARG A 252 -8.49 -21.59 -18.99
N PHE A 253 -7.84 -22.26 -19.94
CA PHE A 253 -8.43 -23.44 -20.63
C PHE A 253 -8.65 -24.63 -19.70
N ARG A 254 -7.82 -24.81 -18.67
CA ARG A 254 -7.94 -25.91 -17.70
C ARG A 254 -8.93 -25.65 -16.56
N GLY A 255 -9.57 -24.47 -16.52
CA GLY A 255 -10.57 -24.14 -15.49
C GLY A 255 -10.01 -24.04 -14.07
N ASP A 256 -8.70 -23.79 -13.92
CA ASP A 256 -8.04 -23.69 -12.61
C ASP A 256 -8.35 -22.29 -12.03
N PRO A 257 -9.15 -22.15 -10.95
CA PRO A 257 -9.44 -20.86 -10.35
C PRO A 257 -8.17 -20.30 -9.71
N ARG A 258 -8.03 -19.00 -9.72
CA ARG A 258 -6.91 -18.24 -9.11
C ARG A 258 -6.87 -18.39 -7.60
#